data_bec6d8e5419055aabca5b0fe2deb88f6
#
_entry.id   bec6d8e5419055aabca5b0fe2deb88f6
#
_cell.length_a   1.000
_cell.length_b   1.000
_cell.length_c   1.000
_cell.angle_alpha   90.00
_cell.angle_beta   90.00
_cell.angle_gamma   90.00
#
_symmetry.space_group_name_H-M   'P 1'
#
loop_
_entity.id
_entity.type
_entity.pdbx_description
1 polymer ?
#
loop_
_entity_poly.entity_id
_entity_poly.type
_entity_poly.pdbx_seq_one_letter_code
_entity_poly.pdbx_strand_id
1 'polypeptide(L)'
;GDIRAIQLAKSALYAGARLLMDEMGVDTVDRVVLAGAFGAHISTKHAMILGMIPDAPLDKVSSAGNAAGTGARIALLNRASRAEIERRVNDITKVETAIEPRFQEHFVAANALPHATDTFPELAKVVTLPVVSFNTKGQAADGSGRRRRRR
;
A
#
# COMPACT_ATOMS: atom_id res chain seq x y z
N GLY A 1 17.06 9.91 -3.18
CA GLY A 1 16.70 10.13 -1.81
C GLY A 1 15.22 9.93 -1.55
N ASP A 2 14.52 11.02 -1.32
CA ASP A 2 13.18 11.04 -0.69
C ASP A 2 12.08 10.33 -1.50
N ILE A 3 12.05 10.49 -2.81
CA ILE A 3 11.09 9.80 -3.67
C ILE A 3 11.21 8.28 -3.53
N ARG A 4 12.45 7.76 -3.46
CA ARG A 4 12.67 6.32 -3.28
C ARG A 4 12.21 5.84 -1.89
N ALA A 5 12.42 6.64 -0.86
CA ALA A 5 11.95 6.33 0.48
C ALA A 5 10.43 6.25 0.55
N ILE A 6 9.72 7.21 -0.06
CA ILE A 6 8.26 7.20 -0.18
C ILE A 6 7.78 5.96 -0.96
N GLN A 7 8.44 5.66 -2.07
CA GLN A 7 8.13 4.49 -2.91
C GLN A 7 8.26 3.17 -2.13
N LEU A 8 9.32 3.00 -1.36
CA LEU A 8 9.52 1.80 -0.54
C LEU A 8 8.51 1.72 0.61
N ALA A 9 8.26 2.82 1.29
CA ALA A 9 7.31 2.87 2.39
C ALA A 9 5.88 2.53 1.93
N LYS A 10 5.42 3.15 0.82
CA LYS A 10 4.10 2.87 0.28
C LYS A 10 3.97 1.41 -0.18
N SER A 11 5.05 0.86 -0.78
CA SER A 11 5.05 -0.53 -1.25
C SER A 11 4.92 -1.52 -0.10
N ALA A 12 5.58 -1.25 1.03
CA ALA A 12 5.47 -2.10 2.22
C ALA A 12 4.05 -2.08 2.81
N LEU A 13 3.41 -0.91 2.85
CA LEU A 13 2.03 -0.77 3.33
C LEU A 13 1.05 -1.51 2.43
N TYR A 14 1.13 -1.30 1.12
CA TYR A 14 0.26 -1.96 0.16
C TYR A 14 0.43 -3.47 0.17
N ALA A 15 1.68 -3.95 0.13
CA ALA A 15 1.99 -5.38 0.16
C ALA A 15 1.44 -6.07 1.41
N GLY A 16 1.55 -5.42 2.58
CA GLY A 16 0.96 -5.93 3.81
C GLY A 16 -0.56 -6.04 3.74
N ALA A 17 -1.23 -5.01 3.22
CA ALA A 17 -2.68 -5.03 3.04
C ALA A 17 -3.11 -6.11 2.04
N ARG A 18 -2.44 -6.20 0.88
CA ARG A 18 -2.75 -7.21 -0.14
C ARG A 18 -2.55 -8.63 0.37
N LEU A 19 -1.48 -8.88 1.10
CA LEU A 19 -1.23 -10.17 1.71
C LEU A 19 -2.36 -10.59 2.65
N LEU A 20 -2.87 -9.66 3.47
CA LEU A 20 -4.01 -9.93 4.35
C LEU A 20 -5.29 -10.20 3.56
N MET A 21 -5.52 -9.50 2.45
CA MET A 21 -6.64 -9.76 1.56
C MET A 21 -6.55 -11.18 0.95
N ASP A 22 -5.36 -11.59 0.53
CA ASP A 22 -5.12 -12.94 0.01
C ASP A 22 -5.39 -14.03 1.08
N GLU A 23 -4.95 -13.80 2.33
CA GLU A 23 -5.24 -14.71 3.44
C GLU A 23 -6.74 -14.83 3.75
N MET A 24 -7.47 -13.74 3.56
CA MET A 24 -8.92 -13.71 3.74
C MET A 24 -9.70 -14.18 2.50
N GLY A 25 -9.03 -14.43 1.37
CA GLY A 25 -9.66 -14.82 0.10
C GLY A 25 -10.55 -13.73 -0.48
N VAL A 26 -10.19 -12.44 -0.32
CA VAL A 26 -10.95 -11.30 -0.84
C VAL A 26 -10.11 -10.49 -1.82
N ASP A 27 -10.73 -10.08 -2.93
CA ASP A 27 -10.08 -9.27 -3.96
C ASP A 27 -10.35 -7.77 -3.82
N THR A 28 -11.38 -7.41 -3.10
CA THR A 28 -11.81 -6.03 -2.87
C THR A 28 -12.13 -5.78 -1.41
N VAL A 29 -12.09 -4.52 -1.01
CA VAL A 29 -12.47 -4.08 0.33
C VAL A 29 -13.57 -3.03 0.25
N ASP A 30 -14.58 -3.13 1.12
CA ASP A 30 -15.68 -2.17 1.17
C ASP A 30 -15.29 -0.87 1.86
N ARG A 31 -14.30 -0.93 2.75
CA ARG A 31 -13.89 0.21 3.57
C ARG A 31 -12.43 0.10 3.99
N VAL A 32 -11.74 1.23 4.02
CA VAL A 32 -10.38 1.36 4.55
C VAL A 32 -10.38 2.34 5.72
N VAL A 33 -9.82 1.93 6.85
CA VAL A 33 -9.67 2.79 8.03
C VAL A 33 -8.19 2.92 8.38
N LEU A 34 -7.67 4.13 8.26
CA LEU A 34 -6.28 4.45 8.58
C LEU A 34 -6.19 4.76 10.09
N ALA A 35 -5.55 3.89 10.85
CA ALA A 35 -5.36 4.04 12.29
C ALA A 35 -3.92 4.38 12.64
N GLY A 36 -3.73 5.21 13.66
CA GLY A 36 -2.41 5.64 14.14
C GLY A 36 -2.09 7.09 13.81
N ALA A 37 -0.98 7.58 14.36
CA ALA A 37 -0.57 8.99 14.23
C ALA A 37 -0.36 9.39 12.76
N PHE A 38 0.28 8.54 11.95
CA PHE A 38 0.49 8.80 10.53
C PHE A 38 -0.85 8.87 9.77
N GLY A 39 -1.75 7.93 10.01
CA GLY A 39 -3.08 7.90 9.38
C GLY A 39 -3.96 9.10 9.72
N ALA A 40 -3.68 9.79 10.84
CA ALA A 40 -4.42 10.99 11.23
C ALA A 40 -4.07 12.22 10.38
N HIS A 41 -2.89 12.23 9.76
CA HIS A 41 -2.37 13.41 9.04
C HIS A 41 -2.31 13.21 7.52
N ILE A 42 -2.45 11.97 7.03
CA ILE A 42 -2.41 11.69 5.60
C ILE A 42 -3.77 11.99 4.94
N SER A 43 -3.74 12.59 3.76
CA SER A 43 -4.93 12.70 2.92
C SER A 43 -5.28 11.33 2.35
N THR A 44 -6.48 10.83 2.63
CA THR A 44 -7.00 9.55 2.14
C THR A 44 -6.96 9.46 0.61
N LYS A 45 -7.35 10.56 -0.07
CA LYS A 45 -7.28 10.67 -1.52
C LYS A 45 -5.84 10.50 -2.05
N HIS A 46 -4.86 11.18 -1.44
CA HIS A 46 -3.48 11.06 -1.87
C HIS A 46 -2.85 9.71 -1.51
N ALA A 47 -3.27 9.08 -0.41
CA ALA A 47 -2.87 7.72 -0.08
C ALA A 47 -3.29 6.72 -1.16
N MET A 48 -4.51 6.85 -1.70
CA MET A 48 -4.98 6.05 -2.83
C MET A 48 -4.24 6.37 -4.13
N ILE A 49 -4.05 7.66 -4.47
CA ILE A 49 -3.31 8.10 -5.66
C ILE A 49 -1.88 7.52 -5.70
N LEU A 50 -1.23 7.50 -4.55
CA LEU A 50 0.10 6.92 -4.42
C LEU A 50 0.10 5.38 -4.42
N GLY A 51 -1.05 4.73 -4.30
CA GLY A 51 -1.13 3.29 -4.13
C GLY A 51 -0.54 2.83 -2.80
N MET A 52 -0.81 3.54 -1.72
CA MET A 52 -0.41 3.15 -0.36
C MET A 52 -1.40 2.18 0.28
N ILE A 53 -2.65 2.22 -0.18
CA ILE A 53 -3.79 1.44 0.34
C ILE A 53 -4.53 0.81 -0.83
N PRO A 54 -5.24 -0.32 -0.60
CA PRO A 54 -6.11 -0.93 -1.60
C PRO A 54 -7.17 0.05 -2.11
N ASP A 55 -7.64 -0.19 -3.34
CA ASP A 55 -8.72 0.59 -3.94
C ASP A 55 -10.02 0.37 -3.17
N ALA A 56 -10.72 1.46 -2.89
CA ALA A 56 -12.03 1.46 -2.23
C ALA A 56 -12.79 2.74 -2.59
N PRO A 57 -14.13 2.79 -2.45
CA PRO A 57 -14.86 4.05 -2.60
C PRO A 57 -14.31 5.13 -1.66
N LEU A 58 -13.97 6.30 -2.20
CA LEU A 58 -13.24 7.34 -1.45
C LEU A 58 -14.03 7.83 -0.21
N ASP A 59 -15.36 7.80 -0.26
CA ASP A 59 -16.25 8.11 0.87
C ASP A 59 -16.22 7.04 1.96
N LYS A 60 -15.68 5.86 1.68
CA LYS A 60 -15.46 4.75 2.62
C LYS A 60 -14.03 4.67 3.15
N VAL A 61 -13.15 5.57 2.72
CA VAL A 61 -11.78 5.69 3.24
C VAL A 61 -11.75 6.77 4.31
N SER A 62 -11.39 6.41 5.53
CA SER A 62 -11.42 7.33 6.68
C SER A 62 -10.19 7.18 7.57
N SER A 63 -9.98 8.16 8.44
CA SER A 63 -8.97 8.11 9.50
C SER A 63 -9.63 7.90 10.86
N ALA A 64 -9.11 6.94 11.64
CA ALA A 64 -9.49 6.73 13.04
C ALA A 64 -8.58 7.51 14.02
N GLY A 65 -7.63 8.28 13.52
CA GLY A 65 -6.69 9.02 14.36
C GLY A 65 -5.83 8.10 15.23
N ASN A 66 -5.48 8.56 16.42
CA ASN A 66 -4.67 7.78 17.37
C ASN A 66 -5.50 6.69 18.06
N ALA A 67 -5.80 5.61 17.34
CA ALA A 67 -6.58 4.48 17.85
C ALA A 67 -5.91 3.80 19.07
N ALA A 68 -4.57 3.69 19.06
CA ALA A 68 -3.83 3.10 20.17
C ALA A 68 -3.98 3.92 21.47
N GLY A 69 -3.87 5.25 21.38
CA GLY A 69 -4.10 6.13 22.51
C GLY A 69 -5.55 6.08 23.03
N THR A 70 -6.52 5.97 22.12
CA THR A 70 -7.93 5.79 22.48
C THR A 70 -8.14 4.45 23.19
N GLY A 71 -7.57 3.36 22.70
CA GLY A 71 -7.62 2.04 23.33
C GLY A 71 -6.99 2.04 24.72
N ALA A 72 -5.84 2.68 24.89
CA ALA A 72 -5.18 2.82 26.18
C ALA A 72 -6.05 3.59 27.22
N ARG A 73 -6.71 4.66 26.77
CA ARG A 73 -7.66 5.40 27.63
C ARG A 73 -8.86 4.54 28.04
N ILE A 74 -9.42 3.77 27.10
CA ILE A 74 -10.52 2.85 27.41
C ILE A 74 -10.08 1.81 28.43
N ALA A 75 -8.92 1.20 28.25
CA ALA A 75 -8.36 0.22 29.19
C ALA A 75 -8.09 0.82 30.58
N LEU A 76 -7.70 2.10 30.65
CA LEU A 76 -7.45 2.79 31.92
C LEU A 76 -8.78 3.07 32.65
N LEU A 77 -9.78 3.58 31.95
CA LEU A 77 -10.99 4.13 32.56
C LEU A 77 -12.13 3.10 32.71
N ASN A 78 -12.09 1.99 31.98
CA ASN A 78 -13.15 0.99 31.99
C ASN A 78 -12.61 -0.42 32.27
N ARG A 79 -12.92 -0.92 33.49
CA ARG A 79 -12.50 -2.25 33.92
C ARG A 79 -13.08 -3.38 33.05
N ALA A 80 -14.33 -3.26 32.63
CA ALA A 80 -14.97 -4.30 31.80
C ALA A 80 -14.32 -4.39 30.42
N SER A 81 -13.86 -3.27 29.85
CA SER A 81 -13.19 -3.24 28.56
C SER A 81 -11.83 -3.94 28.58
N ARG A 82 -11.17 -4.08 29.74
CA ARG A 82 -9.89 -4.81 29.85
C ARG A 82 -10.09 -6.28 29.51
N ALA A 83 -11.09 -6.94 30.07
CA ALA A 83 -11.40 -8.34 29.75
C ALA A 83 -11.80 -8.53 28.28
N GLU A 84 -12.50 -7.56 27.69
CA GLU A 84 -12.81 -7.57 26.26
C GLU A 84 -11.52 -7.45 25.41
N ILE A 85 -10.62 -6.55 25.75
CA ILE A 85 -9.34 -6.36 25.06
C ILE A 85 -8.51 -7.66 25.13
N GLU A 86 -8.36 -8.26 26.30
CA GLU A 86 -7.61 -9.50 26.49
C GLU A 86 -8.19 -10.63 25.63
N ARG A 87 -9.51 -10.77 25.60
CA ARG A 87 -10.18 -11.76 24.77
C ARG A 87 -9.94 -11.53 23.28
N ARG A 88 -10.07 -10.28 22.79
CA ARG A 88 -9.87 -9.92 21.40
C ARG A 88 -8.43 -10.10 20.94
N VAL A 89 -7.46 -9.83 21.79
CA VAL A 89 -6.04 -10.03 21.45
C VAL A 89 -5.74 -11.51 21.17
N ASN A 90 -6.41 -12.43 21.86
CA ASN A 90 -6.25 -13.86 21.62
C ASN A 90 -6.88 -14.35 20.30
N ASP A 91 -7.80 -13.59 19.75
CA ASP A 91 -8.44 -13.91 18.44
C ASP A 91 -7.62 -13.40 17.24
N ILE A 92 -6.56 -12.62 17.47
CA ILE A 92 -5.74 -12.03 16.42
C ILE A 92 -4.77 -13.07 15.84
N THR A 93 -4.88 -13.32 14.54
CA THR A 93 -3.89 -14.11 13.81
C THR A 93 -2.81 -13.18 13.25
N LYS A 94 -1.56 -13.44 13.62
CA LYS A 94 -0.40 -12.71 13.10
C LYS A 94 0.09 -13.36 11.80
N VAL A 95 0.20 -12.58 10.73
CA VAL A 95 0.87 -12.99 9.50
C VAL A 95 2.31 -12.46 9.53
N GLU A 96 3.29 -13.36 9.39
CA GLU A 96 4.71 -13.00 9.46
C GLU A 96 5.23 -12.64 8.06
N THR A 97 5.24 -11.38 7.74
CA THR A 97 5.63 -10.87 6.40
C THR A 97 7.07 -11.18 6.01
N ALA A 98 7.96 -11.38 6.98
CA ALA A 98 9.38 -11.65 6.72
C ALA A 98 9.63 -13.03 6.07
N ILE A 99 8.74 -13.98 6.27
CA ILE A 99 8.84 -15.35 5.76
C ILE A 99 7.77 -15.70 4.71
N GLU A 100 6.84 -14.80 4.45
CA GLU A 100 5.77 -15.00 3.48
C GLU A 100 6.24 -14.64 2.04
N PRO A 101 6.39 -15.62 1.14
CA PRO A 101 6.93 -15.37 -0.21
C PRO A 101 6.10 -14.37 -1.02
N ARG A 102 4.77 -14.39 -0.87
CA ARG A 102 3.84 -13.48 -1.58
C ARG A 102 4.05 -12.02 -1.18
N PHE A 103 4.55 -11.74 0.04
CA PHE A 103 4.86 -10.37 0.44
C PHE A 103 5.87 -9.70 -0.49
N GLN A 104 6.93 -10.43 -0.87
CA GLN A 104 7.96 -9.90 -1.77
C GLN A 104 7.40 -9.62 -3.17
N GLU A 105 6.54 -10.49 -3.68
CA GLU A 105 5.86 -10.30 -4.97
C GLU A 105 4.99 -9.03 -4.95
N HIS A 106 4.12 -8.91 -3.96
CA HIS A 106 3.29 -7.72 -3.78
C HIS A 106 4.12 -6.44 -3.58
N PHE A 107 5.21 -6.54 -2.83
CA PHE A 107 6.10 -5.40 -2.60
C PHE A 107 6.75 -4.90 -3.89
N VAL A 108 7.22 -5.80 -4.76
CA VAL A 108 7.81 -5.43 -6.05
C VAL A 108 6.75 -4.80 -6.97
N ALA A 109 5.58 -5.41 -7.08
CA ALA A 109 4.49 -4.88 -7.91
C ALA A 109 4.02 -3.50 -7.42
N ALA A 110 3.96 -3.31 -6.11
CA ALA A 110 3.59 -2.03 -5.51
C ALA A 110 4.66 -0.93 -5.64
N ASN A 111 5.86 -1.18 -6.16
CA ASN A 111 6.84 -0.11 -6.41
C ASN A 111 6.44 0.85 -7.54
N ALA A 112 5.54 0.46 -8.43
CA ALA A 112 4.98 1.36 -9.43
C ALA A 112 4.00 2.37 -8.78
N LEU A 113 3.63 3.42 -9.50
CA LEU A 113 2.70 4.46 -9.04
C LEU A 113 1.49 4.53 -10.00
N PRO A 114 0.29 4.20 -9.53
CA PRO A 114 -0.05 3.68 -8.20
C PRO A 114 0.40 2.23 -7.98
N HIS A 115 0.33 1.34 -8.98
CA HIS A 115 0.68 -0.07 -8.91
C HIS A 115 1.04 -0.62 -10.29
N ALA A 116 1.82 -1.72 -10.37
CA ALA A 116 2.22 -2.31 -11.64
C ALA A 116 1.10 -3.13 -12.31
N THR A 117 0.32 -3.84 -11.53
CA THR A 117 -0.69 -4.79 -12.00
C THR A 117 -2.10 -4.48 -11.52
N ASP A 118 -2.26 -4.08 -10.25
CA ASP A 118 -3.58 -3.84 -9.68
C ASP A 118 -4.21 -2.58 -10.27
N THR A 119 -5.50 -2.66 -10.55
CA THR A 119 -6.31 -1.56 -11.05
C THR A 119 -6.98 -0.82 -9.89
N PHE A 120 -7.29 0.46 -10.11
CA PHE A 120 -7.93 1.32 -9.12
C PHE A 120 -9.22 1.90 -9.70
N PRO A 121 -10.26 1.07 -9.92
CA PRO A 121 -11.50 1.53 -10.54
C PRO A 121 -12.27 2.54 -9.69
N GLU A 122 -12.25 2.43 -8.36
CA GLU A 122 -12.90 3.39 -7.48
C GLU A 122 -12.18 4.74 -7.49
N LEU A 123 -10.84 4.73 -7.45
CA LEU A 123 -10.04 5.94 -7.59
C LEU A 123 -10.26 6.62 -8.94
N ALA A 124 -10.37 5.86 -10.03
CA ALA A 124 -10.57 6.37 -11.38
C ALA A 124 -11.90 7.13 -11.56
N LYS A 125 -12.91 6.88 -10.70
CA LYS A 125 -14.18 7.63 -10.70
C LYS A 125 -14.00 9.07 -10.20
N VAL A 126 -12.99 9.34 -9.39
CA VAL A 126 -12.80 10.64 -8.70
C VAL A 126 -11.51 11.36 -9.08
N VAL A 127 -10.58 10.67 -9.74
CA VAL A 127 -9.27 11.22 -10.13
C VAL A 127 -8.88 10.72 -11.52
N THR A 128 -8.49 11.65 -12.39
CA THR A 128 -7.82 11.29 -13.65
C THR A 128 -6.32 11.21 -13.40
N LEU A 129 -5.77 10.02 -13.43
CA LEU A 129 -4.32 9.81 -13.30
C LEU A 129 -3.61 10.18 -14.61
N PRO A 130 -2.41 10.77 -14.57
CA PRO A 130 -1.63 11.05 -15.76
C PRO A 130 -1.23 9.76 -16.46
N VAL A 131 -1.41 9.69 -17.76
CA VAL A 131 -0.91 8.58 -18.58
C VAL A 131 0.60 8.74 -18.71
N VAL A 132 1.37 7.87 -18.08
CA VAL A 132 2.84 7.83 -18.25
C VAL A 132 3.14 7.09 -19.54
N SER A 133 3.41 7.83 -20.61
CA SER A 133 3.99 7.25 -21.83
C SER A 133 5.47 6.98 -21.60
N PHE A 134 5.82 5.74 -21.40
CA PHE A 134 7.23 5.32 -21.44
C PHE A 134 7.73 5.46 -22.87
N ASN A 135 8.56 6.47 -23.13
CA ASN A 135 9.20 6.65 -24.42
C ASN A 135 10.28 5.57 -24.60
N THR A 136 9.92 4.44 -25.19
CA THR A 136 10.83 3.31 -25.52
C THR A 136 11.78 3.64 -26.68
N LYS A 137 11.97 4.91 -27.03
CA LYS A 137 12.95 5.34 -28.03
C LYS A 137 14.33 5.59 -27.41
N GLY A 138 15.01 4.54 -26.96
CA GLY A 138 16.35 4.68 -26.36
C GLY A 138 17.26 3.47 -26.43
N GLN A 139 16.86 2.37 -27.11
CA GLN A 139 17.72 1.19 -27.21
C GLN A 139 17.73 0.56 -28.61
N ALA A 140 17.90 1.36 -29.65
CA ALA A 140 18.21 0.84 -30.98
C ALA A 140 19.00 1.86 -31.79
N ALA A 141 20.21 2.16 -31.38
CA ALA A 141 21.24 2.76 -32.26
C ALA A 141 22.61 2.77 -31.55
N ASP A 142 23.27 1.66 -31.46
CA ASP A 142 24.72 1.61 -31.66
C ASP A 142 25.17 0.17 -31.93
N GLY A 143 25.14 -0.20 -33.18
CA GLY A 143 25.52 -1.52 -33.70
C GLY A 143 25.92 -1.47 -35.15
N SER A 144 26.60 -0.39 -35.61
CA SER A 144 27.20 -0.45 -36.94
C SER A 144 28.43 0.45 -37.06
N GLY A 145 29.59 -0.14 -37.23
CA GLY A 145 30.66 0.54 -37.96
C GLY A 145 32.01 0.72 -37.30
N ARG A 146 32.68 -0.36 -36.86
CA ARG A 146 34.14 -0.35 -36.90
C ARG A 146 34.67 -1.35 -37.93
N ARG A 147 34.63 -0.93 -39.20
CA ARG A 147 35.48 -1.55 -40.23
C ARG A 147 36.92 -1.24 -39.90
N ARG A 148 37.67 -2.28 -39.54
CA ARG A 148 39.12 -2.30 -39.53
C ARG A 148 39.64 -2.01 -40.95
N ARG A 149 40.36 -0.90 -41.15
CA ARG A 149 41.32 -0.77 -42.25
C ARG A 149 42.62 -1.34 -41.77
N ARG A 150 43.06 -2.43 -42.45
CA ARG A 150 44.46 -2.88 -42.47
C ARG A 150 45.21 -1.98 -43.45
N ARG A 151 46.31 -1.46 -43.04
CA ARG A 151 47.59 -1.39 -43.78
C ARG A 151 48.69 -1.46 -42.74
#